data_d40782cf35226685780684da904f2d2a
#
_entry.id   d40782cf35226685780684da904f2d2a
#
_cell.length_a   1.000
_cell.length_b   1.000
_cell.length_c   1.000
_cell.angle_alpha   90.00
_cell.angle_beta   90.00
_cell.angle_gamma   90.00
#
_symmetry.space_group_name_H-M   'P 1'
#
loop_
_entity.id
_entity.type
_entity.pdbx_description
1 polymer ?
#
loop_
_entity_poly.entity_id
_entity_poly.type
_entity_poly.pdbx_seq_one_letter_code
_entity_poly.pdbx_strand_id
1 'polypeptide(L)'
;MLKNISKQGVQYLVLGIFLAGNILIWSTVARADQHGMLTVAFLDIGQGDAIYIEAPNGNQMIIDGGPSSGALLRALGQVMPFWDRSIDVVLATHPDQDHVGGLPALLGRMRVDTVVTTENVSDTGAYAAFEKAILENNPARVLARRGERIILDEGVVLEILFPAQSTFGWETNSASIVARLSYGDESFLFTGDSPQSIEKYLVAKDGKALHANVLKLGHHGSRTSSSQIFLSAVNPDYAIISAGLNNKYGHPHKEVIDLLTQFDTPSLTTAELGTIVFKTDGTELQVN
;
A
#
# COMPACT_ATOMS: atom_id res chain seq x y z
N MET A 1 -12.65 33.48 -42.90
CA MET A 1 -12.88 34.70 -42.09
C MET A 1 -12.01 34.61 -40.83
N LEU A 2 -10.78 35.08 -40.87
CA LEU A 2 -9.93 35.25 -39.72
C LEU A 2 -10.32 36.57 -39.04
N LYS A 3 -11.02 36.51 -37.89
CA LYS A 3 -11.29 37.69 -37.08
C LYS A 3 -9.97 38.31 -36.63
N ASN A 4 -9.79 39.61 -36.85
CA ASN A 4 -8.64 40.38 -36.37
C ASN A 4 -8.55 40.23 -34.84
N ILE A 5 -7.56 39.49 -34.38
CA ILE A 5 -7.23 39.38 -32.95
C ILE A 5 -6.64 40.73 -32.52
N SER A 6 -7.20 41.38 -31.52
CA SER A 6 -6.69 42.64 -31.01
C SER A 6 -5.28 42.47 -30.44
N LYS A 7 -4.44 43.54 -30.41
CA LYS A 7 -3.09 43.51 -29.83
C LYS A 7 -3.12 42.96 -28.40
N GLN A 8 -4.15 43.28 -27.61
CA GLN A 8 -4.34 42.72 -26.27
C GLN A 8 -4.64 41.21 -26.30
N GLY A 9 -5.43 40.74 -27.30
CA GLY A 9 -5.69 39.29 -27.45
C GLY A 9 -4.43 38.48 -27.76
N VAL A 10 -3.51 39.05 -28.59
CA VAL A 10 -2.20 38.44 -28.87
C VAL A 10 -1.34 38.39 -27.58
N GLN A 11 -1.33 39.47 -26.79
CA GLN A 11 -0.59 39.52 -25.53
C GLN A 11 -1.08 38.48 -24.53
N TYR A 12 -2.40 38.32 -24.36
CA TYR A 12 -2.95 37.29 -23.49
C TYR A 12 -2.66 35.86 -23.99
N LEU A 13 -2.68 35.65 -25.32
CA LEU A 13 -2.30 34.35 -25.89
C LEU A 13 -0.85 34.02 -25.60
N VAL A 14 0.07 34.96 -25.80
CA VAL A 14 1.50 34.78 -25.51
C VAL A 14 1.72 34.52 -24.01
N LEU A 15 1.04 35.28 -23.14
CA LEU A 15 1.11 35.08 -21.70
C LEU A 15 0.63 33.69 -21.27
N GLY A 16 -0.50 33.23 -21.89
CA GLY A 16 -1.04 31.88 -21.66
C GLY A 16 -0.08 30.76 -22.09
N ILE A 17 0.59 30.94 -23.25
CA ILE A 17 1.61 29.98 -23.71
C ILE A 17 2.80 29.94 -22.77
N PHE A 18 3.29 31.11 -22.31
CA PHE A 18 4.38 31.19 -21.34
C PHE A 18 4.01 30.54 -20.00
N LEU A 19 2.80 30.78 -19.50
CA LEU A 19 2.33 30.17 -18.26
C LEU A 19 2.21 28.65 -18.40
N ALA A 20 1.63 28.16 -19.48
CA ALA A 20 1.53 26.72 -19.77
C ALA A 20 2.94 26.08 -19.92
N GLY A 21 3.88 26.76 -20.59
CA GLY A 21 5.26 26.32 -20.70
C GLY A 21 5.97 26.23 -19.34
N ASN A 22 5.79 27.22 -18.47
CA ASN A 22 6.32 27.19 -17.12
C ASN A 22 5.72 26.03 -16.28
N ILE A 23 4.40 25.84 -16.35
CA ILE A 23 3.75 24.73 -15.64
C ILE A 23 4.31 23.39 -16.15
N LEU A 24 4.50 23.23 -17.44
CA LEU A 24 5.06 22.02 -18.03
C LEU A 24 6.52 21.79 -17.58
N ILE A 25 7.35 22.84 -17.61
CA ILE A 25 8.76 22.75 -17.15
C ILE A 25 8.82 22.40 -15.67
N TRP A 26 8.07 23.09 -14.82
CA TRP A 26 8.08 22.81 -13.39
C TRP A 26 7.51 21.43 -13.07
N SER A 27 6.51 20.95 -13.80
CA SER A 27 6.01 19.58 -13.64
C SER A 27 7.04 18.52 -14.06
N THR A 28 7.88 18.79 -15.07
CA THR A 28 8.96 17.88 -15.48
C THR A 28 10.15 17.94 -14.52
N VAL A 29 10.50 19.12 -13.98
CA VAL A 29 11.53 19.26 -12.95
C VAL A 29 11.11 18.56 -11.66
N ALA A 30 9.88 18.76 -11.19
CA ALA A 30 9.37 18.09 -10.01
C ALA A 30 9.30 16.55 -10.16
N ARG A 31 9.13 16.04 -11.37
CA ARG A 31 9.24 14.60 -11.66
C ARG A 31 10.69 14.12 -11.68
N ALA A 32 11.61 14.91 -12.24
CA ALA A 32 13.03 14.57 -12.29
C ALA A 32 13.63 14.48 -10.87
N ASP A 33 13.14 15.29 -9.93
CA ASP A 33 13.55 15.26 -8.51
C ASP A 33 13.01 14.01 -7.77
N GLN A 34 11.97 13.35 -8.32
CA GLN A 34 11.41 12.10 -7.77
C GLN A 34 11.94 10.85 -8.47
N HIS A 35 12.63 10.99 -9.61
CA HIS A 35 13.26 9.85 -10.26
C HIS A 35 14.38 9.29 -9.38
N GLY A 36 14.26 8.02 -9.02
CA GLY A 36 15.20 7.33 -8.13
C GLY A 36 14.68 7.08 -6.71
N MET A 37 13.50 7.63 -6.34
CA MET A 37 12.90 7.42 -5.02
C MET A 37 11.79 6.37 -5.09
N LEU A 38 11.87 5.38 -4.21
CA LEU A 38 10.73 4.54 -3.87
C LEU A 38 9.81 5.32 -2.93
N THR A 39 8.53 5.38 -3.25
CA THR A 39 7.48 5.96 -2.39
C THR A 39 6.59 4.84 -1.85
N VAL A 40 6.38 4.81 -0.54
CA VAL A 40 5.42 3.92 0.14
C VAL A 40 4.48 4.77 0.98
N ALA A 41 3.21 4.80 0.62
CA ALA A 41 2.19 5.60 1.30
C ALA A 41 1.14 4.71 1.97
N PHE A 42 1.04 4.79 3.29
CA PHE A 42 -0.03 4.17 4.08
C PHE A 42 -1.21 5.15 4.09
N LEU A 43 -2.25 4.82 3.35
CA LEU A 43 -3.35 5.72 3.04
C LEU A 43 -4.33 5.85 4.22
N ASP A 44 -4.75 7.05 4.54
CA ASP A 44 -5.86 7.26 5.48
C ASP A 44 -7.19 6.95 4.79
N ILE A 45 -7.70 5.75 5.05
CA ILE A 45 -8.98 5.25 4.54
C ILE A 45 -9.99 4.96 5.65
N GLY A 46 -9.67 5.38 6.88
CA GLY A 46 -10.37 4.99 8.10
C GLY A 46 -9.91 3.62 8.59
N GLN A 47 -10.85 2.76 9.00
CA GLN A 47 -10.53 1.40 9.44
C GLN A 47 -10.24 0.49 8.24
N GLY A 48 -9.11 -0.21 8.25
CA GLY A 48 -8.67 -1.10 7.19
C GLY A 48 -7.29 -0.76 6.63
N ASP A 49 -6.86 -1.45 5.60
CA ASP A 49 -5.56 -1.25 4.97
C ASP A 49 -5.70 -0.79 3.51
N ALA A 50 -4.91 0.19 3.14
CA ALA A 50 -4.62 0.53 1.76
C ALA A 50 -3.22 1.16 1.69
N ILE A 51 -2.33 0.58 0.90
CA ILE A 51 -0.95 1.02 0.80
C ILE A 51 -0.62 1.23 -0.68
N TYR A 52 -0.20 2.44 -1.03
CA TYR A 52 0.28 2.78 -2.36
C TYR A 52 1.79 2.72 -2.39
N ILE A 53 2.34 2.08 -3.41
CA ILE A 53 3.77 1.97 -3.67
C ILE A 53 4.03 2.46 -5.08
N GLU A 54 5.02 3.35 -5.24
CA GLU A 54 5.53 3.80 -6.53
C GLU A 54 7.04 3.62 -6.56
N ALA A 55 7.49 2.77 -7.48
CA ALA A 55 8.89 2.50 -7.71
C ALA A 55 9.57 3.66 -8.48
N PRO A 56 10.92 3.78 -8.45
CA PRO A 56 11.65 4.84 -9.13
C PRO A 56 11.38 4.97 -10.63
N ASN A 57 11.04 3.88 -11.30
CA ASN A 57 10.68 3.86 -12.73
C ASN A 57 9.23 4.27 -13.02
N GLY A 58 8.42 4.50 -11.96
CA GLY A 58 7.00 4.85 -12.03
C GLY A 58 6.04 3.66 -12.05
N ASN A 59 6.52 2.42 -11.92
CA ASN A 59 5.65 1.26 -11.72
C ASN A 59 4.96 1.34 -10.36
N GLN A 60 3.67 0.99 -10.34
CA GLN A 60 2.80 1.23 -9.19
C GLN A 60 2.17 -0.06 -8.68
N MET A 61 2.04 -0.13 -7.36
CA MET A 61 1.34 -1.22 -6.69
C MET A 61 0.39 -0.67 -5.62
N ILE A 62 -0.74 -1.33 -5.46
CA ILE A 62 -1.65 -1.16 -4.33
C ILE A 62 -1.68 -2.47 -3.54
N ILE A 63 -1.44 -2.38 -2.24
CA ILE A 63 -1.71 -3.46 -1.30
C ILE A 63 -2.98 -3.10 -0.54
N ASP A 64 -4.03 -3.89 -0.73
CA ASP A 64 -5.38 -3.70 -0.20
C ASP A 64 -6.06 -2.39 -0.64
N GLY A 65 -7.34 -2.24 -0.37
CA GLY A 65 -8.14 -1.12 -0.84
C GLY A 65 -9.07 -0.51 0.20
N GLY A 66 -8.93 -0.91 1.46
CA GLY A 66 -9.75 -0.40 2.54
C GLY A 66 -11.23 -0.79 2.44
N PRO A 67 -12.07 -0.22 3.31
CA PRO A 67 -13.46 -0.66 3.49
C PRO A 67 -14.39 -0.20 2.37
N SER A 68 -14.01 0.84 1.60
CA SER A 68 -14.91 1.44 0.63
C SER A 68 -14.22 2.18 -0.52
N SER A 69 -14.88 2.15 -1.65
CA SER A 69 -14.45 2.83 -2.88
C SER A 69 -14.21 4.32 -2.71
N GLY A 70 -15.05 5.01 -1.96
CA GLY A 70 -14.93 6.45 -1.76
C GLY A 70 -13.70 6.84 -0.93
N ALA A 71 -13.34 6.05 0.08
CA ALA A 71 -12.15 6.27 0.88
C ALA A 71 -10.88 6.06 0.05
N LEU A 72 -10.76 4.91 -0.61
CA LEU A 72 -9.59 4.56 -1.43
C LEU A 72 -9.33 5.60 -2.51
N LEU A 73 -10.34 5.93 -3.33
CA LEU A 73 -10.14 6.84 -4.47
C LEU A 73 -9.82 8.28 -4.04
N ARG A 74 -10.33 8.74 -2.88
CA ARG A 74 -9.94 10.05 -2.33
C ARG A 74 -8.50 10.04 -1.86
N ALA A 75 -8.08 9.00 -1.14
CA ALA A 75 -6.72 8.89 -0.63
C ALA A 75 -5.70 8.75 -1.76
N LEU A 76 -5.97 7.92 -2.77
CA LEU A 76 -5.14 7.82 -3.98
C LEU A 76 -5.00 9.15 -4.71
N GLY A 77 -6.06 9.95 -4.79
CA GLY A 77 -6.00 11.28 -5.40
C GLY A 77 -5.07 12.27 -4.69
N GLN A 78 -4.58 11.97 -3.49
CA GLN A 78 -3.60 12.78 -2.76
C GLN A 78 -2.15 12.39 -3.07
N VAL A 79 -1.92 11.14 -3.49
CA VAL A 79 -0.57 10.59 -3.73
C VAL A 79 -0.28 10.33 -5.20
N MET A 80 -1.31 10.13 -6.02
CA MET A 80 -1.20 9.91 -7.46
C MET A 80 -1.53 11.16 -8.27
N PRO A 81 -0.86 11.41 -9.40
CA PRO A 81 -1.27 12.44 -10.35
C PRO A 81 -2.70 12.18 -10.87
N PHE A 82 -3.53 13.24 -10.97
CA PHE A 82 -4.95 13.11 -11.36
C PHE A 82 -5.17 12.57 -12.79
N TRP A 83 -4.16 12.63 -13.65
CA TRP A 83 -4.19 12.11 -15.03
C TRP A 83 -3.78 10.64 -15.13
N ASP A 84 -3.12 10.10 -14.10
CA ASP A 84 -2.73 8.70 -14.08
C ASP A 84 -3.95 7.82 -13.82
N ARG A 85 -4.11 6.80 -14.65
CA ARG A 85 -5.25 5.88 -14.65
C ARG A 85 -4.80 4.44 -14.77
N SER A 86 -3.59 4.14 -14.30
CA SER A 86 -3.02 2.79 -14.31
C SER A 86 -2.46 2.40 -12.95
N ILE A 87 -2.53 1.14 -12.63
CA ILE A 87 -1.84 0.46 -11.53
C ILE A 87 -1.31 -0.86 -12.09
N ASP A 88 -0.02 -1.11 -11.98
CA ASP A 88 0.58 -2.32 -12.52
C ASP A 88 0.17 -3.56 -11.73
N VAL A 89 0.14 -3.45 -10.39
CA VAL A 89 -0.18 -4.58 -9.51
C VAL A 89 -1.14 -4.15 -8.39
N VAL A 90 -2.20 -4.92 -8.20
CA VAL A 90 -3.04 -4.90 -7.01
C VAL A 90 -2.78 -6.20 -6.23
N LEU A 91 -2.42 -6.10 -4.96
CA LEU A 91 -2.27 -7.23 -4.06
C LEU A 91 -3.38 -7.15 -3.00
N ALA A 92 -4.29 -8.13 -2.97
CA ALA A 92 -5.29 -8.27 -1.92
C ALA A 92 -4.80 -9.30 -0.90
N THR A 93 -4.50 -8.85 0.33
CA THR A 93 -3.90 -9.70 1.35
C THR A 93 -4.83 -10.83 1.79
N HIS A 94 -6.10 -10.52 1.99
CA HIS A 94 -7.16 -11.46 2.34
C HIS A 94 -8.54 -10.88 2.01
N PRO A 95 -9.64 -11.69 2.01
CA PRO A 95 -10.92 -11.29 1.42
C PRO A 95 -11.83 -10.42 2.32
N ASP A 96 -11.37 -9.89 3.45
CA ASP A 96 -12.20 -9.11 4.37
C ASP A 96 -12.52 -7.73 3.82
N GLN A 97 -13.68 -7.19 4.20
CA GLN A 97 -14.23 -5.97 3.63
C GLN A 97 -13.31 -4.76 3.79
N ASP A 98 -12.65 -4.63 4.92
CA ASP A 98 -11.76 -3.52 5.23
C ASP A 98 -10.39 -3.62 4.51
N HIS A 99 -10.22 -4.65 3.67
CA HIS A 99 -9.09 -4.83 2.76
C HIS A 99 -9.51 -4.80 1.29
N VAL A 100 -10.62 -5.46 0.90
CA VAL A 100 -11.01 -5.53 -0.51
C VAL A 100 -12.14 -4.58 -0.90
N GLY A 101 -12.80 -3.91 0.04
CA GLY A 101 -14.02 -3.14 -0.22
C GLY A 101 -13.87 -1.96 -1.17
N GLY A 102 -12.68 -1.38 -1.28
CA GLY A 102 -12.36 -0.30 -2.21
C GLY A 102 -11.93 -0.77 -3.60
N LEU A 103 -11.40 -1.99 -3.72
CA LEU A 103 -10.79 -2.51 -4.94
C LEU A 103 -11.76 -2.63 -6.14
N PRO A 104 -13.06 -2.95 -5.99
CA PRO A 104 -13.98 -2.98 -7.12
C PRO A 104 -14.04 -1.66 -7.90
N ALA A 105 -14.03 -0.52 -7.21
CA ALA A 105 -14.07 0.77 -7.89
C ALA A 105 -12.71 1.18 -8.47
N LEU A 106 -11.61 0.74 -7.87
CA LEU A 106 -10.28 0.91 -8.45
C LEU A 106 -10.20 0.17 -9.78
N LEU A 107 -10.53 -1.14 -9.79
CA LEU A 107 -10.56 -1.97 -11.00
C LEU A 107 -11.47 -1.40 -12.10
N GLY A 108 -12.63 -0.85 -11.73
CA GLY A 108 -13.56 -0.26 -12.68
C GLY A 108 -13.17 1.13 -13.23
N ARG A 109 -12.16 1.79 -12.65
CA ARG A 109 -11.76 3.17 -13.02
C ARG A 109 -10.33 3.29 -13.50
N MET A 110 -9.48 2.33 -13.17
CA MET A 110 -8.07 2.28 -13.53
C MET A 110 -7.79 1.01 -14.31
N ARG A 111 -6.86 1.08 -15.24
CA ARG A 111 -6.29 -0.11 -15.84
C ARG A 111 -5.43 -0.79 -14.78
N VAL A 112 -5.72 -2.05 -14.49
CA VAL A 112 -4.92 -2.89 -13.62
C VAL A 112 -4.36 -4.04 -14.44
N ASP A 113 -3.05 -4.22 -14.44
CA ASP A 113 -2.43 -5.25 -15.26
C ASP A 113 -2.45 -6.62 -14.54
N THR A 114 -2.16 -6.65 -13.24
CA THR A 114 -2.10 -7.88 -12.45
C THR A 114 -2.81 -7.73 -11.11
N VAL A 115 -3.55 -8.77 -10.72
CA VAL A 115 -4.13 -8.91 -9.37
C VAL A 115 -3.53 -10.14 -8.70
N VAL A 116 -2.93 -9.94 -7.52
CA VAL A 116 -2.36 -10.99 -6.68
C VAL A 116 -3.30 -11.24 -5.51
N THR A 117 -3.69 -12.50 -5.30
CA THR A 117 -4.62 -12.91 -4.23
C THR A 117 -4.17 -14.20 -3.58
N THR A 118 -4.84 -14.60 -2.49
CA THR A 118 -4.74 -15.97 -1.97
C THR A 118 -5.80 -16.87 -2.59
N GLU A 119 -5.80 -18.17 -2.25
CA GLU A 119 -6.91 -19.11 -2.57
C GLU A 119 -8.06 -19.01 -1.58
N ASN A 120 -7.92 -18.19 -0.54
CA ASN A 120 -8.97 -17.97 0.45
C ASN A 120 -10.15 -17.23 -0.18
N VAL A 121 -11.36 -17.61 0.23
CA VAL A 121 -12.61 -17.04 -0.26
C VAL A 121 -13.47 -16.58 0.91
N SER A 122 -14.37 -15.64 0.64
CA SER A 122 -15.34 -15.13 1.61
C SER A 122 -16.73 -15.09 0.98
N ASP A 123 -17.77 -15.24 1.80
CA ASP A 123 -19.18 -15.11 1.38
C ASP A 123 -19.70 -13.67 1.50
N THR A 124 -18.83 -12.71 1.82
CA THR A 124 -19.19 -11.30 1.96
C THR A 124 -19.53 -10.65 0.62
N GLY A 125 -20.45 -9.68 0.65
CA GLY A 125 -20.80 -8.89 -0.53
C GLY A 125 -19.60 -8.09 -1.09
N ALA A 126 -18.66 -7.68 -0.24
CA ALA A 126 -17.44 -6.97 -0.65
C ALA A 126 -16.53 -7.87 -1.49
N TYR A 127 -16.29 -9.10 -1.04
CA TYR A 127 -15.50 -10.07 -1.79
C TYR A 127 -16.18 -10.47 -3.11
N ALA A 128 -17.49 -10.71 -3.09
CA ALA A 128 -18.24 -11.00 -4.32
C ALA A 128 -18.15 -9.86 -5.34
N ALA A 129 -18.20 -8.59 -4.89
CA ALA A 129 -18.03 -7.44 -5.76
C ALA A 129 -16.58 -7.34 -6.31
N PHE A 130 -15.58 -7.68 -5.51
CA PHE A 130 -14.18 -7.73 -5.94
C PHE A 130 -13.94 -8.80 -7.00
N GLU A 131 -14.41 -10.02 -6.78
CA GLU A 131 -14.32 -11.10 -7.77
C GLU A 131 -15.04 -10.74 -9.09
N LYS A 132 -16.23 -10.12 -8.99
CA LYS A 132 -16.95 -9.62 -10.16
C LYS A 132 -16.13 -8.58 -10.92
N ALA A 133 -15.51 -7.63 -10.22
CA ALA A 133 -14.70 -6.60 -10.86
C ALA A 133 -13.44 -7.19 -11.53
N ILE A 134 -12.81 -8.21 -10.96
CA ILE A 134 -11.72 -8.96 -11.62
C ILE A 134 -12.22 -9.60 -12.91
N LEU A 135 -13.36 -10.26 -12.90
CA LEU A 135 -13.92 -10.90 -14.11
C LEU A 135 -14.27 -9.88 -15.21
N GLU A 136 -14.81 -8.72 -14.83
CA GLU A 136 -15.22 -7.67 -15.77
C GLU A 136 -14.04 -6.93 -16.41
N ASN A 137 -12.95 -6.72 -15.66
CA ASN A 137 -11.77 -5.96 -16.12
C ASN A 137 -10.63 -6.87 -16.61
N ASN A 138 -10.71 -8.17 -16.31
CA ASN A 138 -9.83 -9.23 -16.81
C ASN A 138 -8.32 -8.94 -16.66
N PRO A 139 -7.81 -8.47 -15.50
CA PRO A 139 -6.37 -8.42 -15.23
C PRO A 139 -5.78 -9.82 -15.18
N ALA A 140 -4.46 -9.95 -15.34
CA ALA A 140 -3.79 -11.21 -15.01
C ALA A 140 -4.00 -11.54 -13.52
N ARG A 141 -4.33 -12.79 -13.20
CA ARG A 141 -4.51 -13.23 -11.82
C ARG A 141 -3.37 -14.15 -11.40
N VAL A 142 -2.74 -13.83 -10.26
CA VAL A 142 -1.66 -14.60 -9.65
C VAL A 142 -2.08 -15.01 -8.25
N LEU A 143 -1.86 -16.27 -7.89
CA LEU A 143 -2.06 -16.75 -6.53
C LEU A 143 -0.74 -16.64 -5.76
N ALA A 144 -0.74 -15.86 -4.68
CA ALA A 144 0.45 -15.64 -3.87
C ALA A 144 0.96 -16.94 -3.23
N ARG A 145 2.26 -17.15 -3.34
CA ARG A 145 2.97 -18.25 -2.68
C ARG A 145 4.32 -17.76 -2.16
N ARG A 146 4.71 -18.30 -1.02
CA ARG A 146 6.01 -18.05 -0.41
C ARG A 146 7.14 -18.27 -1.42
N GLY A 147 8.05 -17.29 -1.50
CA GLY A 147 9.21 -17.29 -2.38
C GLY A 147 8.95 -16.66 -3.76
N GLU A 148 7.69 -16.35 -4.09
CA GLU A 148 7.40 -15.53 -5.27
C GLU A 148 7.88 -14.10 -5.06
N ARG A 149 8.33 -13.47 -6.15
CA ARG A 149 8.89 -12.13 -6.15
C ARG A 149 8.21 -11.28 -7.21
N ILE A 150 7.75 -10.10 -6.82
CA ILE A 150 7.22 -9.09 -7.72
C ILE A 150 8.30 -8.02 -7.84
N ILE A 151 8.85 -7.86 -9.06
CA ILE A 151 9.90 -6.89 -9.36
C ILE A 151 9.21 -5.64 -9.90
N LEU A 152 9.19 -4.56 -9.13
CA LEU A 152 8.62 -3.28 -9.54
C LEU A 152 9.63 -2.44 -10.32
N ASP A 153 10.91 -2.52 -9.94
CA ASP A 153 12.02 -1.84 -10.61
C ASP A 153 13.33 -2.59 -10.35
N GLU A 154 14.42 -2.16 -10.98
CA GLU A 154 15.75 -2.65 -10.66
C GLU A 154 16.07 -2.37 -9.17
N GLY A 155 16.24 -3.44 -8.39
CA GLY A 155 16.47 -3.37 -6.95
C GLY A 155 15.21 -3.18 -6.09
N VAL A 156 14.04 -2.87 -6.65
CA VAL A 156 12.76 -2.77 -5.91
C VAL A 156 11.99 -4.09 -6.04
N VAL A 157 12.01 -4.89 -4.99
CA VAL A 157 11.46 -6.24 -5.00
C VAL A 157 10.52 -6.46 -3.82
N LEU A 158 9.30 -6.90 -4.11
CA LEU A 158 8.38 -7.42 -3.09
C LEU A 158 8.44 -8.94 -3.11
N GLU A 159 8.85 -9.53 -1.99
CA GLU A 159 8.92 -10.97 -1.79
C GLU A 159 7.75 -11.44 -0.93
N ILE A 160 7.05 -12.49 -1.38
CA ILE A 160 5.97 -13.13 -0.62
C ILE A 160 6.60 -14.09 0.40
N LEU A 161 6.39 -13.81 1.69
CA LEU A 161 6.85 -14.64 2.80
C LEU A 161 5.80 -15.64 3.26
N PHE A 162 4.52 -15.35 3.03
CA PHE A 162 3.37 -16.21 3.31
C PHE A 162 2.23 -15.88 2.34
N PRO A 163 1.39 -16.85 1.94
CA PRO A 163 1.26 -18.24 2.40
C PRO A 163 2.27 -19.21 1.77
N ALA A 164 2.64 -20.27 2.53
CA ALA A 164 3.53 -21.33 2.06
C ALA A 164 2.80 -22.51 1.40
N GLN A 165 1.48 -22.55 1.53
CA GLN A 165 0.61 -23.61 1.01
C GLN A 165 -0.77 -23.04 0.70
N SER A 166 -1.69 -23.88 0.17
CA SER A 166 -3.07 -23.47 -0.05
C SER A 166 -3.72 -22.98 1.25
N THR A 167 -4.43 -21.87 1.15
CA THR A 167 -5.20 -21.26 2.25
C THR A 167 -6.71 -21.49 2.06
N PHE A 168 -7.10 -22.32 1.09
CA PHE A 168 -8.51 -22.61 0.85
C PHE A 168 -9.20 -23.15 2.11
N GLY A 169 -10.28 -22.49 2.52
CA GLY A 169 -11.06 -22.86 3.70
C GLY A 169 -10.44 -22.48 5.05
N TRP A 170 -9.35 -21.70 5.04
CA TRP A 170 -8.81 -21.15 6.27
C TRP A 170 -9.66 -19.98 6.77
N GLU A 171 -9.49 -19.63 8.04
CA GLU A 171 -9.96 -18.35 8.57
C GLU A 171 -9.26 -17.21 7.84
N THR A 172 -9.98 -16.12 7.51
CA THR A 172 -9.56 -15.11 6.54
C THR A 172 -8.26 -14.41 6.95
N ASN A 173 -8.14 -13.98 8.22
CA ASN A 173 -6.92 -13.34 8.72
C ASN A 173 -5.71 -14.27 8.67
N SER A 174 -5.92 -15.56 8.97
CA SER A 174 -4.86 -16.58 8.89
C SER A 174 -4.39 -16.87 7.47
N ALA A 175 -5.16 -16.43 6.46
CA ALA A 175 -4.82 -16.52 5.04
C ALA A 175 -4.11 -15.28 4.50
N SER A 176 -3.92 -14.23 5.32
CA SER A 176 -3.30 -12.96 4.90
C SER A 176 -1.95 -13.16 4.23
N ILE A 177 -1.74 -12.51 3.10
CA ILE A 177 -0.42 -12.44 2.47
C ILE A 177 0.49 -11.61 3.39
N VAL A 178 1.66 -12.18 3.70
CA VAL A 178 2.77 -11.44 4.31
C VAL A 178 3.85 -11.25 3.26
N ALA A 179 4.26 -10.00 3.05
CA ALA A 179 5.23 -9.66 2.02
C ALA A 179 6.24 -8.63 2.53
N ARG A 180 7.49 -8.73 2.03
CA ARG A 180 8.58 -7.80 2.33
C ARG A 180 9.01 -7.09 1.07
N LEU A 181 8.87 -5.77 1.03
CA LEU A 181 9.43 -4.90 0.01
C LEU A 181 10.85 -4.51 0.40
N SER A 182 11.76 -4.53 -0.56
CA SER A 182 13.17 -4.13 -0.36
C SER A 182 13.61 -3.20 -1.46
N TYR A 183 14.37 -2.17 -1.09
CA TYR A 183 15.09 -1.30 -2.01
C TYR A 183 16.40 -0.84 -1.36
N GLY A 184 17.54 -1.29 -1.90
CA GLY A 184 18.85 -1.06 -1.28
C GLY A 184 18.89 -1.62 0.15
N ASP A 185 19.25 -0.76 1.11
CA ASP A 185 19.31 -1.11 2.54
C ASP A 185 17.96 -0.97 3.25
N GLU A 186 16.94 -0.39 2.58
CA GLU A 186 15.65 -0.10 3.16
C GLU A 186 14.60 -1.18 2.86
N SER A 187 13.73 -1.41 3.83
CA SER A 187 12.72 -2.46 3.72
C SER A 187 11.45 -2.18 4.50
N PHE A 188 10.35 -2.72 3.97
CA PHE A 188 9.00 -2.62 4.52
C PHE A 188 8.40 -4.01 4.65
N LEU A 189 7.83 -4.32 5.80
CA LEU A 189 7.12 -5.58 6.02
C LEU A 189 5.63 -5.32 6.17
N PHE A 190 4.85 -5.93 5.29
CA PHE A 190 3.39 -5.86 5.25
C PHE A 190 2.82 -7.19 5.72
N THR A 191 1.94 -7.18 6.71
CA THR A 191 1.47 -8.39 7.38
C THR A 191 -0.02 -8.67 7.17
N GLY A 192 -0.75 -7.75 6.51
CA GLY A 192 -2.20 -7.81 6.48
C GLY A 192 -2.75 -7.95 7.90
N ASP A 193 -3.65 -8.91 8.10
CA ASP A 193 -4.24 -9.20 9.41
C ASP A 193 -3.72 -10.50 10.03
N SER A 194 -2.53 -10.95 9.59
CA SER A 194 -1.92 -12.20 10.06
C SER A 194 -1.88 -12.30 11.58
N PRO A 195 -2.42 -13.39 12.16
CA PRO A 195 -2.41 -13.62 13.60
C PRO A 195 -1.02 -14.08 14.09
N GLN A 196 -0.83 -14.07 15.41
CA GLN A 196 0.42 -14.49 16.07
C GLN A 196 0.86 -15.93 15.70
N SER A 197 -0.05 -16.80 15.28
CA SER A 197 0.30 -18.15 14.81
C SER A 197 1.14 -18.10 13.54
N ILE A 198 0.80 -17.20 12.59
CA ILE A 198 1.56 -16.97 11.36
C ILE A 198 2.87 -16.25 11.66
N GLU A 199 2.87 -15.26 12.54
CA GLU A 199 4.10 -14.60 13.02
C GLU A 199 5.11 -15.61 13.59
N LYS A 200 4.65 -16.54 14.44
CA LYS A 200 5.49 -17.60 14.99
C LYS A 200 6.07 -18.50 13.90
N TYR A 201 5.25 -18.84 12.90
CA TYR A 201 5.71 -19.60 11.74
C TYR A 201 6.82 -18.84 10.99
N LEU A 202 6.63 -17.55 10.72
CA LEU A 202 7.61 -16.70 10.02
C LEU A 202 8.91 -16.59 10.83
N VAL A 203 8.83 -16.34 12.14
CA VAL A 203 10.03 -16.28 13.00
C VAL A 203 10.80 -17.60 13.00
N ALA A 204 10.09 -18.73 13.04
CA ALA A 204 10.73 -20.05 12.99
C ALA A 204 11.40 -20.34 11.63
N LYS A 205 10.87 -19.77 10.53
CA LYS A 205 11.38 -19.99 9.18
C LYS A 205 12.48 -19.01 8.79
N ASP A 206 12.30 -17.74 9.10
CA ASP A 206 13.10 -16.64 8.54
C ASP A 206 13.99 -15.99 9.60
N GLY A 207 13.61 -16.08 10.88
CA GLY A 207 14.38 -15.49 11.97
C GLY A 207 14.73 -14.03 11.70
N LYS A 208 16.02 -13.70 11.70
CA LYS A 208 16.54 -12.35 11.48
C LYS A 208 16.34 -11.84 10.06
N ALA A 209 16.04 -12.70 9.08
CA ALA A 209 15.74 -12.26 7.71
C ALA A 209 14.38 -11.53 7.60
N LEU A 210 13.57 -11.57 8.67
CA LEU A 210 12.34 -10.76 8.81
C LEU A 210 12.62 -9.29 9.05
N HIS A 211 13.86 -8.89 9.34
CA HIS A 211 14.19 -7.49 9.61
C HIS A 211 13.63 -6.57 8.52
N ALA A 212 12.98 -5.49 8.99
CA ALA A 212 12.45 -4.44 8.12
C ALA A 212 12.45 -3.11 8.86
N ASN A 213 12.84 -2.01 8.17
CA ASN A 213 12.87 -0.66 8.74
C ASN A 213 11.46 -0.18 9.09
N VAL A 214 10.46 -0.55 8.28
CA VAL A 214 9.06 -0.17 8.52
C VAL A 214 8.19 -1.43 8.60
N LEU A 215 7.48 -1.59 9.70
CA LEU A 215 6.52 -2.66 9.92
C LEU A 215 5.10 -2.10 9.89
N LYS A 216 4.26 -2.52 8.92
CA LYS A 216 2.82 -2.37 9.03
C LYS A 216 2.32 -3.41 10.04
N LEU A 217 1.83 -2.94 11.19
CA LEU A 217 1.33 -3.82 12.25
C LEU A 217 0.14 -4.66 11.76
N GLY A 218 0.18 -5.94 12.10
CA GLY A 218 -0.90 -6.86 11.76
C GLY A 218 -2.21 -6.47 12.42
N HIS A 219 -3.30 -6.64 11.68
CA HIS A 219 -4.67 -6.49 12.17
C HIS A 219 -4.89 -5.14 12.88
N HIS A 220 -4.39 -4.06 12.25
CA HIS A 220 -4.54 -2.68 12.70
C HIS A 220 -4.06 -2.39 14.14
N GLY A 221 -3.07 -3.15 14.63
CA GLY A 221 -2.61 -3.08 16.01
C GLY A 221 -3.47 -3.89 17.00
N SER A 222 -4.13 -4.94 16.52
CA SER A 222 -4.85 -5.89 17.37
C SER A 222 -3.89 -6.72 18.23
N ARG A 223 -4.29 -7.03 19.47
CA ARG A 223 -3.57 -7.98 20.35
C ARG A 223 -3.51 -9.42 19.83
N THR A 224 -4.28 -9.73 18.77
CA THR A 224 -4.20 -11.04 18.10
C THR A 224 -2.97 -11.18 17.21
N SER A 225 -2.27 -10.06 16.97
CA SER A 225 -1.08 -9.91 16.15
C SER A 225 0.02 -9.17 16.93
N SER A 226 1.15 -8.89 16.26
CA SER A 226 2.28 -8.11 16.83
C SER A 226 2.88 -8.72 18.09
N SER A 227 3.15 -10.03 18.06
CA SER A 227 3.75 -10.75 19.19
C SER A 227 5.16 -10.25 19.48
N GLN A 228 5.58 -10.36 20.77
CA GLN A 228 6.91 -9.96 21.22
C GLN A 228 8.04 -10.63 20.42
N ILE A 229 7.90 -11.92 20.12
CA ILE A 229 8.93 -12.67 19.37
C ILE A 229 9.03 -12.17 17.91
N PHE A 230 7.89 -11.75 17.32
CA PHE A 230 7.84 -11.22 15.98
C PHE A 230 8.45 -9.82 15.93
N LEU A 231 8.04 -8.92 16.82
CA LEU A 231 8.63 -7.57 16.93
C LEU A 231 10.15 -7.64 17.17
N SER A 232 10.60 -8.56 18.02
CA SER A 232 12.05 -8.77 18.24
C SER A 232 12.77 -9.27 16.98
N ALA A 233 12.14 -10.08 16.14
CA ALA A 233 12.74 -10.60 14.91
C ALA A 233 12.76 -9.55 13.80
N VAL A 234 11.69 -8.77 13.66
CA VAL A 234 11.58 -7.69 12.68
C VAL A 234 12.45 -6.50 13.08
N ASN A 235 12.45 -6.12 14.35
CA ASN A 235 13.21 -5.00 14.92
C ASN A 235 13.08 -3.72 14.09
N PRO A 236 11.84 -3.18 13.92
CA PRO A 236 11.59 -2.08 13.01
C PRO A 236 11.96 -0.74 13.61
N ASP A 237 12.39 0.20 12.74
CA ASP A 237 12.59 1.62 13.09
C ASP A 237 11.26 2.36 13.27
N TYR A 238 10.22 1.94 12.53
CA TYR A 238 8.86 2.49 12.59
C TYR A 238 7.81 1.39 12.54
N ALA A 239 6.78 1.52 13.36
CA ALA A 239 5.58 0.69 13.32
C ALA A 239 4.37 1.51 12.82
N ILE A 240 3.70 1.03 11.77
CA ILE A 240 2.57 1.73 11.16
C ILE A 240 1.26 1.08 11.60
N ILE A 241 0.35 1.91 12.06
CA ILE A 241 -1.00 1.53 12.48
C ILE A 241 -2.01 2.17 11.52
N SER A 242 -2.58 1.36 10.62
CA SER A 242 -3.72 1.78 9.80
C SER A 242 -5.00 1.45 10.56
N ALA A 243 -5.60 2.43 11.21
CA ALA A 243 -6.82 2.25 11.99
C ALA A 243 -7.66 3.54 11.93
N GLY A 244 -8.97 3.40 11.98
CA GLY A 244 -9.88 4.54 12.02
C GLY A 244 -9.92 5.20 13.41
N LEU A 245 -10.07 6.52 13.42
CA LEU A 245 -10.32 7.24 14.66
C LEU A 245 -11.63 6.74 15.28
N ASN A 246 -11.61 6.43 16.59
CA ASN A 246 -12.77 5.91 17.33
C ASN A 246 -13.40 4.65 16.71
N ASN A 247 -12.56 3.76 16.13
CA ASN A 247 -13.04 2.52 15.57
C ASN A 247 -13.70 1.61 16.63
N LYS A 248 -14.71 0.86 16.21
CA LYS A 248 -15.50 0.00 17.11
C LYS A 248 -14.73 -1.18 17.72
N TYR A 249 -13.54 -1.47 17.21
CA TYR A 249 -12.71 -2.60 17.63
C TYR A 249 -11.76 -2.22 18.78
N GLY A 250 -11.59 -0.92 19.03
CA GLY A 250 -10.64 -0.40 20.02
C GLY A 250 -9.17 -0.53 19.57
N HIS A 251 -8.91 -0.60 18.27
CA HIS A 251 -7.57 -0.65 17.72
C HIS A 251 -6.92 0.75 17.65
N PRO A 252 -5.61 0.85 17.91
CA PRO A 252 -4.73 -0.20 18.41
C PRO A 252 -5.01 -0.58 19.86
N HIS A 253 -4.86 -1.86 20.21
CA HIS A 253 -4.99 -2.29 21.60
C HIS A 253 -3.81 -1.80 22.44
N LYS A 254 -4.09 -1.48 23.70
CA LYS A 254 -3.08 -0.96 24.63
C LYS A 254 -1.88 -1.90 24.80
N GLU A 255 -2.10 -3.18 24.79
CA GLU A 255 -1.06 -4.20 24.93
C GLU A 255 -0.02 -4.11 23.79
N VAL A 256 -0.46 -3.77 22.56
CA VAL A 256 0.43 -3.58 21.42
C VAL A 256 1.24 -2.29 21.56
N ILE A 257 0.60 -1.21 22.00
CA ILE A 257 1.29 0.07 22.24
C ILE A 257 2.32 -0.06 23.38
N ASP A 258 1.96 -0.73 24.47
CA ASP A 258 2.87 -0.99 25.59
C ASP A 258 4.10 -1.82 25.12
N LEU A 259 3.86 -2.79 24.24
CA LEU A 259 4.93 -3.61 23.68
C LEU A 259 5.85 -2.81 22.76
N LEU A 260 5.31 -1.96 21.86
CA LEU A 260 6.11 -1.06 21.02
C LEU A 260 6.98 -0.12 21.87
N THR A 261 6.42 0.39 22.97
CA THR A 261 7.15 1.22 23.92
C THR A 261 8.31 0.46 24.57
N GLN A 262 8.13 -0.82 24.90
CA GLN A 262 9.21 -1.68 25.46
C GLN A 262 10.34 -1.93 24.46
N PHE A 263 10.04 -1.89 23.17
CA PHE A 263 11.01 -2.05 22.08
C PHE A 263 11.60 -0.74 21.59
N ASP A 264 11.24 0.40 22.22
CA ASP A 264 11.62 1.75 21.78
C ASP A 264 11.25 2.01 20.29
N THR A 265 10.19 1.37 19.79
CA THR A 265 9.74 1.49 18.41
C THR A 265 8.68 2.59 18.27
N PRO A 266 8.97 3.70 17.58
CA PRO A 266 7.99 4.74 17.29
C PRO A 266 6.81 4.18 16.49
N SER A 267 5.59 4.49 16.91
CA SER A 267 4.38 4.15 16.17
C SER A 267 3.77 5.38 15.51
N LEU A 268 3.41 5.24 14.24
CA LEU A 268 2.72 6.25 13.46
C LEU A 268 1.33 5.71 13.10
N THR A 269 0.29 6.49 13.36
CA THR A 269 -1.09 6.06 13.06
C THR A 269 -1.75 6.94 12.02
N THR A 270 -2.41 6.34 11.04
CA THR A 270 -3.15 7.05 9.99
C THR A 270 -4.32 7.86 10.57
N ALA A 271 -4.89 7.44 11.71
CA ALA A 271 -5.96 8.18 12.38
C ALA A 271 -5.51 9.56 12.92
N GLU A 272 -4.24 9.73 13.27
CA GLU A 272 -3.71 10.98 13.84
C GLU A 272 -2.99 11.82 12.80
N LEU A 273 -2.25 11.18 11.88
CA LEU A 273 -1.36 11.85 10.94
C LEU A 273 -1.96 11.99 9.53
N GLY A 274 -3.09 11.32 9.25
CA GLY A 274 -3.58 11.17 7.89
C GLY A 274 -2.75 10.17 7.12
N THR A 275 -2.63 10.35 5.81
CA THR A 275 -1.78 9.50 4.96
C THR A 275 -0.30 9.68 5.33
N ILE A 276 0.38 8.59 5.69
CA ILE A 276 1.80 8.55 6.07
C ILE A 276 2.61 8.13 4.86
N VAL A 277 3.56 8.96 4.44
CA VAL A 277 4.36 8.73 3.24
C VAL A 277 5.83 8.54 3.61
N PHE A 278 6.38 7.41 3.23
CA PHE A 278 7.81 7.15 3.25
C PHE A 278 8.40 7.31 1.87
N LYS A 279 9.62 7.87 1.80
CA LYS A 279 10.41 7.93 0.58
C LYS A 279 11.84 7.47 0.87
N THR A 280 12.41 6.73 -0.07
CA THR A 280 13.81 6.29 0.03
C THR A 280 14.45 6.17 -1.34
N ASP A 281 15.76 6.48 -1.40
CA ASP A 281 16.63 6.20 -2.53
C ASP A 281 17.34 4.83 -2.40
N GLY A 282 16.98 4.06 -1.37
CA GLY A 282 17.60 2.78 -1.02
C GLY A 282 18.71 2.88 0.01
N THR A 283 19.06 4.09 0.48
CA THR A 283 20.12 4.32 1.50
C THR A 283 19.61 5.11 2.70
N GLU A 284 18.67 6.01 2.49
CA GLU A 284 18.06 6.83 3.55
C GLU A 284 16.53 6.74 3.47
N LEU A 285 15.90 6.63 4.64
CA LEU A 285 14.46 6.59 4.79
C LEU A 285 13.95 7.94 5.33
N GLN A 286 13.06 8.57 4.58
CA GLN A 286 12.40 9.81 4.96
C GLN A 286 10.92 9.56 5.21
N VAL A 287 10.34 10.18 6.23
CA VAL A 287 8.91 10.11 6.56
C VAL A 287 8.33 11.51 6.71
N ASN A 288 7.12 11.71 6.17
CA ASN A 288 6.37 12.97 6.24
C ASN A 288 5.34 12.92 7.38
#